data_fc89bb8dfe58c4acaa2d786662c909d7
#
_entry.id   fc89bb8dfe58c4acaa2d786662c909d7
#
_cell.length_a   1.000
_cell.length_b   1.000
_cell.length_c   1.000
_cell.angle_alpha   90.00
_cell.angle_beta   90.00
_cell.angle_gamma   90.00
#
_symmetry.space_group_name_H-M   'P 1'
#
loop_
_entity.id
_entity.type
_entity.pdbx_description
1 polymer ?
#
loop_
_entity_poly.entity_id
_entity_poly.type
_entity_poly.pdbx_seq_one_letter_code
_entity_poly.pdbx_strand_id
1 'polypeptide(L)'
;MIDFYSAYRKLNDLKSEVSCHYLISREGKIYNLLCPKFKGWHAGISEWKNVKNLNDYSIGIELENKGHEHGYTNFTNSQYHKLKKLIKFLKFNFYIKDEDIILHSDIAPNRKKDPGEKFNVKKLGIERFNFHQRKTLSINRLLKLYGFSQNYIKIHKPDCIKAVKRSLNYKTIDSSVSKNFKNKFNNLLFK
;
A
#
# COMPACT_ATOMS: atom_id res chain seq x y z
N MET A 1 11.21 -9.19 5.28
CA MET A 1 11.59 -10.06 6.44
C MET A 1 11.77 -11.47 5.95
N ILE A 2 12.76 -12.23 6.46
CA ILE A 2 13.17 -13.52 5.87
C ILE A 2 12.09 -14.60 6.08
N ASP A 3 11.43 -14.64 7.25
CA ASP A 3 10.39 -15.60 7.61
C ASP A 3 9.38 -15.00 8.60
N PHE A 4 8.31 -15.76 8.88
CA PHE A 4 7.26 -15.35 9.80
C PHE A 4 7.77 -15.05 11.21
N TYR A 5 8.62 -15.92 11.77
CA TYR A 5 9.08 -15.78 13.18
C TYR A 5 9.96 -14.54 13.34
N SER A 6 10.85 -14.25 12.38
CA SER A 6 11.65 -13.03 12.36
C SER A 6 10.78 -11.79 12.30
N ALA A 7 9.70 -11.83 11.46
CA ALA A 7 8.71 -10.75 11.38
C ALA A 7 7.99 -10.56 12.71
N TYR A 8 7.46 -11.65 13.26
CA TYR A 8 6.68 -11.64 14.51
C TYR A 8 7.51 -11.10 15.67
N ARG A 9 8.75 -11.60 15.85
CA ARG A 9 9.66 -11.12 16.91
C ARG A 9 9.94 -9.63 16.76
N LYS A 10 10.31 -9.17 15.57
CA LYS A 10 10.63 -7.77 15.33
C LYS A 10 9.46 -6.83 15.61
N LEU A 11 8.24 -7.24 15.23
CA LEU A 11 7.03 -6.42 15.42
C LEU A 11 6.53 -6.41 16.87
N ASN A 12 7.00 -7.34 17.72
CA ASN A 12 6.71 -7.41 19.14
C ASN A 12 7.88 -6.94 20.04
N ASP A 13 9.03 -6.62 19.46
CA ASP A 13 10.19 -6.12 20.21
C ASP A 13 10.09 -4.61 20.37
N LEU A 14 9.95 -4.14 21.59
CA LEU A 14 9.88 -2.71 21.94
C LEU A 14 11.13 -1.92 21.49
N LYS A 15 12.29 -2.59 21.39
CA LYS A 15 13.53 -1.96 20.94
C LYS A 15 13.62 -1.79 19.43
N SER A 16 12.74 -2.46 18.67
CA SER A 16 12.79 -2.44 17.19
C SER A 16 12.28 -1.14 16.57
N GLU A 17 11.59 -0.30 17.35
CA GLU A 17 10.95 0.95 16.91
C GLU A 17 10.02 0.75 15.69
N VAL A 18 9.55 -0.47 15.47
CA VAL A 18 8.55 -0.82 14.45
C VAL A 18 7.46 -1.69 15.05
N SER A 19 6.21 -1.42 14.70
CA SER A 19 5.07 -2.24 15.13
C SER A 19 3.96 -2.14 14.08
N CYS A 20 3.08 -3.14 14.03
CA CYS A 20 1.85 -3.08 13.24
C CYS A 20 0.68 -3.62 14.06
N HIS A 21 -0.53 -3.39 13.58
CA HIS A 21 -1.72 -3.84 14.29
C HIS A 21 -2.03 -5.30 13.99
N TYR A 22 -1.82 -5.72 12.75
CA TYR A 22 -2.09 -7.08 12.29
C TYR A 22 -0.95 -7.61 11.44
N LEU A 23 -0.65 -8.90 11.64
CA LEU A 23 0.25 -9.68 10.79
C LEU A 23 -0.52 -10.88 10.24
N ILE A 24 -0.45 -11.14 8.94
CA ILE A 24 -1.10 -12.28 8.27
C ILE A 24 -0.04 -13.21 7.72
N SER A 25 -0.02 -14.46 8.22
CA SER A 25 0.91 -15.48 7.74
C SER A 25 0.56 -15.97 6.32
N ARG A 26 1.47 -16.71 5.67
CA ARG A 26 1.23 -17.28 4.33
C ARG A 26 0.03 -18.24 4.27
N GLU A 27 -0.25 -18.94 5.38
CA GLU A 27 -1.40 -19.84 5.55
C GLU A 27 -2.71 -19.04 5.79
N GLY A 28 -2.60 -17.74 6.00
CA GLY A 28 -3.74 -16.85 6.26
C GLY A 28 -4.13 -16.74 7.73
N LYS A 29 -3.28 -17.17 8.68
CA LYS A 29 -3.55 -16.92 10.09
C LYS A 29 -3.33 -15.45 10.41
N ILE A 30 -4.31 -14.81 11.07
CA ILE A 30 -4.27 -13.40 11.47
C ILE A 30 -3.78 -13.33 12.92
N TYR A 31 -2.76 -12.51 13.16
CA TYR A 31 -2.24 -12.17 14.47
C TYR A 31 -2.56 -10.71 14.76
N ASN A 32 -3.27 -10.43 15.84
CA ASN A 32 -3.47 -9.08 16.37
C ASN A 32 -2.31 -8.79 17.32
N LEU A 33 -1.42 -7.88 16.93
CA LEU A 33 -0.22 -7.54 17.69
C LEU A 33 -0.41 -6.25 18.50
N LEU A 34 -1.27 -5.36 18.01
CA LEU A 34 -1.57 -4.08 18.66
C LEU A 34 -3.06 -3.76 18.45
N CYS A 35 -3.71 -3.30 19.51
CA CYS A 35 -5.09 -2.83 19.38
C CYS A 35 -5.16 -1.62 18.41
N PRO A 36 -6.07 -1.61 17.43
CA PRO A 36 -6.20 -0.52 16.44
C PRO A 36 -6.50 0.86 17.03
N LYS A 37 -6.85 0.96 18.30
CA LYS A 37 -7.03 2.24 19.01
C LYS A 37 -5.72 2.90 19.44
N PHE A 38 -4.60 2.18 19.39
CA PHE A 38 -3.29 2.69 19.74
C PHE A 38 -2.49 3.01 18.48
N LYS A 39 -1.51 3.89 18.61
CA LYS A 39 -0.58 4.24 17.53
C LYS A 39 0.39 3.09 17.27
N GLY A 40 0.49 2.65 16.02
CA GLY A 40 1.53 1.72 15.56
C GLY A 40 2.62 2.43 14.74
N TRP A 41 3.83 1.87 14.75
CA TRP A 41 5.01 2.42 14.05
C TRP A 41 5.27 1.64 12.75
N HIS A 42 4.35 1.76 11.77
CA HIS A 42 4.35 0.98 10.53
C HIS A 42 4.49 1.82 9.25
N ALA A 43 4.18 3.12 9.29
CA ALA A 43 4.24 3.99 8.12
C ALA A 43 5.57 4.75 7.99
N GLY A 44 6.23 5.06 9.14
CA GLY A 44 7.43 5.89 9.19
C GLY A 44 7.18 7.30 8.62
N ILE A 45 8.21 7.93 8.06
CA ILE A 45 8.06 9.20 7.33
C ILE A 45 7.20 8.95 6.10
N SER A 46 6.03 9.55 6.07
CA SER A 46 4.97 9.24 5.11
C SER A 46 4.06 10.43 4.83
N GLU A 47 3.48 10.44 3.63
CA GLU A 47 2.52 11.47 3.22
C GLU A 47 1.48 10.87 2.27
N TRP A 48 0.20 11.20 2.46
CA TRP A 48 -0.90 10.84 1.57
C TRP A 48 -2.00 11.89 1.59
N LYS A 49 -2.44 12.38 0.42
CA LYS A 49 -3.47 13.42 0.30
C LYS A 49 -3.22 14.65 1.21
N ASN A 50 -1.95 15.08 1.33
CA ASN A 50 -1.44 16.15 2.21
C ASN A 50 -1.45 15.82 3.72
N VAL A 51 -1.85 14.63 4.14
CA VAL A 51 -1.70 14.16 5.53
C VAL A 51 -0.31 13.57 5.70
N LYS A 52 0.43 14.02 6.72
CA LYS A 52 1.76 13.52 7.09
C LYS A 52 1.68 12.66 8.35
N ASN A 53 2.76 11.90 8.62
CA ASN A 53 2.87 11.08 9.83
C ASN A 53 1.72 10.08 9.99
N LEU A 54 1.48 9.26 8.96
CA LEU A 54 0.33 8.37 8.90
C LEU A 54 0.26 7.33 10.03
N ASN A 55 1.31 7.13 10.80
CA ASN A 55 1.25 6.35 12.04
C ASN A 55 0.15 6.83 13.01
N ASP A 56 -0.15 8.13 13.00
CA ASP A 56 -1.14 8.74 13.91
C ASP A 56 -2.59 8.54 13.43
N TYR A 57 -2.78 8.14 12.16
CA TYR A 57 -4.07 8.15 11.50
C TYR A 57 -4.41 6.83 10.78
N SER A 58 -3.63 5.76 10.97
CA SER A 58 -3.83 4.55 10.19
C SER A 58 -3.61 3.25 10.96
N ILE A 59 -4.21 2.19 10.45
CA ILE A 59 -4.06 0.82 10.94
C ILE A 59 -3.11 0.09 9.99
N GLY A 60 -1.97 -0.38 10.51
CA GLY A 60 -0.98 -1.13 9.75
C GLY A 60 -1.30 -2.62 9.71
N ILE A 61 -1.30 -3.20 8.51
CA ILE A 61 -1.46 -4.64 8.27
C ILE A 61 -0.23 -5.12 7.49
N GLU A 62 0.52 -6.05 8.09
CA GLU A 62 1.65 -6.72 7.47
C GLU A 62 1.22 -8.08 6.89
N LEU A 63 1.74 -8.42 5.72
CA LEU A 63 1.58 -9.73 5.11
C LEU A 63 2.93 -10.43 5.04
N GLU A 64 3.02 -11.65 5.58
CA GLU A 64 4.24 -12.43 5.47
C GLU A 64 4.66 -12.60 4.01
N ASN A 65 5.82 -12.05 3.69
CA ASN A 65 6.48 -12.21 2.40
C ASN A 65 7.97 -11.90 2.58
N LYS A 66 8.83 -12.65 1.88
CA LYS A 66 10.29 -12.45 1.96
C LYS A 66 10.73 -11.08 1.46
N GLY A 67 9.93 -10.44 0.60
CA GLY A 67 10.28 -9.16 0.00
C GLY A 67 11.36 -9.25 -1.07
N HIS A 68 11.62 -8.13 -1.75
CA HIS A 68 12.51 -8.08 -2.91
C HIS A 68 13.96 -8.54 -2.63
N GLU A 69 14.43 -8.36 -1.40
CA GLU A 69 15.82 -8.67 -1.01
C GLU A 69 16.05 -10.15 -0.69
N HIS A 70 14.98 -10.90 -0.35
CA HIS A 70 15.08 -12.26 0.18
C HIS A 70 14.24 -13.28 -0.59
N GLY A 71 13.99 -13.03 -1.88
CA GLY A 71 13.21 -13.95 -2.72
C GLY A 71 11.70 -13.62 -2.69
N TYR A 72 11.35 -12.44 -3.15
CA TYR A 72 9.99 -11.96 -3.28
C TYR A 72 9.08 -12.95 -4.02
N THR A 73 8.00 -13.37 -3.36
CA THR A 73 7.06 -14.39 -3.86
C THR A 73 5.66 -13.81 -4.07
N ASN A 74 4.80 -14.56 -4.76
CA ASN A 74 3.39 -14.22 -4.84
C ASN A 74 2.72 -14.36 -3.46
N PHE A 75 1.76 -13.49 -3.18
CA PHE A 75 0.87 -13.62 -2.04
C PHE A 75 -0.10 -14.77 -2.26
N THR A 76 -0.39 -15.53 -1.20
CA THR A 76 -1.26 -16.71 -1.30
C THR A 76 -2.74 -16.32 -1.37
N ASN A 77 -3.58 -17.22 -1.89
CA ASN A 77 -5.03 -17.01 -1.88
C ASN A 77 -5.57 -16.96 -0.44
N SER A 78 -4.97 -17.72 0.49
CA SER A 78 -5.30 -17.68 1.92
C SER A 78 -5.04 -16.29 2.52
N GLN A 79 -3.90 -15.67 2.21
CA GLN A 79 -3.62 -14.29 2.61
C GLN A 79 -4.66 -13.30 2.09
N TYR A 80 -4.98 -13.34 0.78
CA TYR A 80 -6.00 -12.47 0.19
C TYR A 80 -7.38 -12.67 0.82
N HIS A 81 -7.79 -13.93 1.04
CA HIS A 81 -9.08 -14.24 1.64
C HIS A 81 -9.19 -13.65 3.05
N LYS A 82 -8.16 -13.85 3.89
CA LYS A 82 -8.14 -13.36 5.26
C LYS A 82 -7.97 -11.84 5.33
N LEU A 83 -7.12 -11.26 4.48
CA LEU A 83 -6.98 -9.81 4.37
C LEU A 83 -8.30 -9.14 3.97
N LYS A 84 -9.03 -9.70 3.00
CA LYS A 84 -10.34 -9.19 2.59
C LYS A 84 -11.36 -9.21 3.75
N LYS A 85 -11.39 -10.29 4.55
CA LYS A 85 -12.24 -10.38 5.74
C LYS A 85 -11.84 -9.34 6.80
N LEU A 86 -10.55 -9.20 7.07
CA LEU A 86 -10.03 -8.22 8.01
C LEU A 86 -10.35 -6.79 7.58
N ILE A 87 -10.13 -6.45 6.30
CA ILE A 87 -10.48 -5.15 5.74
C ILE A 87 -11.98 -4.86 5.92
N LYS A 88 -12.87 -5.83 5.61
CA LYS A 88 -14.30 -5.65 5.80
C LYS A 88 -14.65 -5.37 7.26
N PHE A 89 -14.06 -6.09 8.20
CA PHE A 89 -14.21 -5.88 9.64
C PHE A 89 -13.75 -4.47 10.06
N LEU A 90 -12.55 -4.06 9.63
CA LEU A 90 -11.99 -2.75 9.98
C LEU A 90 -12.78 -1.61 9.37
N LYS A 91 -13.22 -1.74 8.11
CA LYS A 91 -14.08 -0.75 7.47
C LYS A 91 -15.37 -0.51 8.27
N PHE A 92 -16.00 -1.58 8.73
CA PHE A 92 -17.23 -1.48 9.52
C PHE A 92 -17.00 -0.83 10.88
N ASN A 93 -15.95 -1.22 11.61
CA ASN A 93 -15.71 -0.76 12.98
C ASN A 93 -15.06 0.64 13.07
N PHE A 94 -14.34 1.06 12.03
CA PHE A 94 -13.60 2.33 12.01
C PHE A 94 -14.04 3.27 10.88
N TYR A 95 -15.14 2.95 10.19
CA TYR A 95 -15.72 3.76 9.10
C TYR A 95 -14.72 4.08 7.97
N ILE A 96 -13.78 3.16 7.69
CA ILE A 96 -12.74 3.32 6.67
C ILE A 96 -13.36 3.17 5.28
N LYS A 97 -13.10 4.13 4.39
CA LYS A 97 -13.53 4.07 2.98
C LYS A 97 -12.54 3.28 2.14
N ASP A 98 -12.97 2.80 0.97
CA ASP A 98 -12.09 2.09 0.01
C ASP A 98 -10.91 2.95 -0.44
N GLU A 99 -11.12 4.25 -0.63
CA GLU A 99 -10.08 5.21 -1.02
C GLU A 99 -9.01 5.44 0.05
N ASP A 100 -9.26 5.04 1.30
CA ASP A 100 -8.33 5.15 2.43
C ASP A 100 -7.54 3.85 2.67
N ILE A 101 -7.77 2.83 1.82
CA ILE A 101 -6.96 1.60 1.82
C ILE A 101 -5.78 1.81 0.89
N ILE A 102 -4.60 2.02 1.47
CA ILE A 102 -3.38 2.46 0.79
C ILE A 102 -2.25 1.46 0.97
N LEU A 103 -1.26 1.50 0.09
CA LEU A 103 -0.07 0.65 0.15
C LEU A 103 1.10 1.45 0.75
N HIS A 104 2.04 0.77 1.37
CA HIS A 104 3.22 1.44 1.93
C HIS A 104 4.03 2.18 0.83
N SER A 105 4.14 1.58 -0.36
CA SER A 105 4.74 2.25 -1.53
C SER A 105 3.97 3.47 -2.04
N ASP A 106 2.69 3.64 -1.69
CA ASP A 106 1.93 4.84 -2.05
C ASP A 106 2.29 6.02 -1.14
N ILE A 107 2.51 5.76 0.14
CA ILE A 107 2.72 6.80 1.16
C ILE A 107 4.19 7.19 1.36
N ALA A 108 5.12 6.37 0.88
CA ALA A 108 6.56 6.59 0.98
C ALA A 108 7.31 6.04 -0.25
N PRO A 109 6.94 6.44 -1.50
CA PRO A 109 7.42 5.80 -2.72
C PRO A 109 8.94 5.92 -2.95
N ASN A 110 9.59 6.93 -2.36
CA ASN A 110 11.04 7.14 -2.45
C ASN A 110 11.84 6.17 -1.59
N ARG A 111 11.24 5.53 -0.57
CA ARG A 111 11.95 4.64 0.35
C ARG A 111 11.32 3.25 0.52
N LYS A 112 10.05 3.06 0.08
CA LYS A 112 9.31 1.80 0.25
C LYS A 112 8.83 1.22 -1.08
N LYS A 113 8.98 -0.10 -1.22
CA LYS A 113 8.54 -0.86 -2.39
C LYS A 113 7.37 -1.79 -2.09
N ASP A 114 7.19 -2.14 -0.81
CA ASP A 114 6.16 -3.07 -0.34
C ASP A 114 4.74 -2.48 -0.48
N PRO A 115 3.74 -3.32 -0.70
CA PRO A 115 3.82 -4.78 -0.86
C PRO A 115 4.39 -5.23 -2.22
N GLY A 116 4.69 -4.32 -3.15
CA GLY A 116 5.33 -4.58 -4.43
C GLY A 116 4.36 -5.02 -5.54
N GLU A 117 4.93 -5.27 -6.73
CA GLU A 117 4.19 -5.53 -7.98
C GLU A 117 3.49 -6.88 -8.04
N LYS A 118 3.84 -7.84 -7.15
CA LYS A 118 3.13 -9.12 -7.05
C LYS A 118 1.87 -9.05 -6.17
N PHE A 119 1.65 -7.93 -5.48
CA PHE A 119 0.43 -7.72 -4.72
C PHE A 119 -0.68 -7.19 -5.62
N ASN A 120 -1.77 -7.94 -5.76
CA ASN A 120 -2.88 -7.57 -6.62
C ASN A 120 -4.05 -6.98 -5.79
N VAL A 121 -4.13 -5.65 -5.73
CA VAL A 121 -5.20 -4.92 -5.02
C VAL A 121 -6.59 -5.30 -5.51
N LYS A 122 -6.76 -5.62 -6.81
CA LYS A 122 -8.06 -6.01 -7.39
C LYS A 122 -8.64 -7.26 -6.72
N LYS A 123 -7.79 -8.18 -6.23
CA LYS A 123 -8.25 -9.37 -5.49
C LYS A 123 -8.95 -9.03 -4.16
N LEU A 124 -8.79 -7.83 -3.63
CA LEU A 124 -9.47 -7.38 -2.42
C LEU A 124 -10.93 -7.01 -2.67
N GLY A 125 -11.30 -6.69 -3.92
CA GLY A 125 -12.64 -6.24 -4.29
C GLY A 125 -12.98 -4.86 -3.71
N ILE A 126 -11.96 -3.99 -3.54
CA ILE A 126 -12.09 -2.61 -3.09
C ILE A 126 -11.95 -1.64 -4.25
N GLU A 127 -12.58 -0.49 -4.14
CA GLU A 127 -12.63 0.54 -5.17
C GLU A 127 -11.93 1.82 -4.68
N ARG A 128 -10.59 1.82 -4.76
CA ARG A 128 -9.74 2.90 -4.25
C ARG A 128 -9.94 4.26 -4.94
N PHE A 129 -10.35 4.22 -6.21
CA PHE A 129 -10.52 5.42 -7.05
C PHE A 129 -11.80 5.31 -7.84
N ASN A 130 -12.57 6.39 -7.89
CA ASN A 130 -13.83 6.46 -8.63
C ASN A 130 -14.14 7.93 -9.01
N PHE A 131 -13.40 8.45 -9.99
CA PHE A 131 -13.64 9.79 -10.54
C PHE A 131 -14.55 9.70 -11.77
N HIS A 132 -15.61 10.49 -11.82
CA HIS A 132 -16.68 10.36 -12.83
C HIS A 132 -16.39 10.99 -14.19
N GLN A 133 -15.35 11.80 -14.35
CA GLN A 133 -15.08 12.45 -15.65
C GLN A 133 -13.72 12.05 -16.20
N ARG A 134 -13.73 11.29 -17.31
CA ARG A 134 -12.52 10.99 -18.09
C ARG A 134 -12.06 12.24 -18.83
N LYS A 135 -10.86 12.71 -18.51
CA LYS A 135 -10.18 13.78 -19.26
C LYS A 135 -8.78 13.30 -19.62
N THR A 136 -8.27 13.79 -20.76
CA THR A 136 -6.85 13.60 -21.08
C THR A 136 -6.02 14.50 -20.18
N LEU A 137 -5.49 13.95 -19.10
CA LEU A 137 -4.74 14.68 -18.09
C LEU A 137 -3.22 14.51 -18.27
N SER A 138 -2.45 15.51 -17.83
CA SER A 138 -1.00 15.36 -17.70
C SER A 138 -0.65 14.33 -16.63
N ILE A 139 0.55 13.74 -16.72
CA ILE A 139 1.02 12.77 -15.71
C ILE A 139 1.03 13.37 -14.30
N ASN A 140 1.41 14.63 -14.13
CA ASN A 140 1.42 15.29 -12.83
C ASN A 140 0.00 15.41 -12.25
N ARG A 141 -1.01 15.67 -13.09
CA ARG A 141 -2.39 15.74 -12.65
C ARG A 141 -2.93 14.37 -12.24
N LEU A 142 -2.58 13.32 -12.97
CA LEU A 142 -2.91 11.93 -12.61
C LEU A 142 -2.27 11.53 -11.28
N LEU A 143 -0.99 11.85 -11.06
CA LEU A 143 -0.30 11.58 -9.79
C LEU A 143 -0.93 12.33 -8.61
N LYS A 144 -1.38 13.58 -8.83
CA LYS A 144 -2.10 14.33 -7.80
C LYS A 144 -3.45 13.71 -7.46
N LEU A 145 -4.22 13.27 -8.46
CA LEU A 145 -5.49 12.57 -8.24
C LEU A 145 -5.30 11.20 -7.56
N TYR A 146 -4.17 10.55 -7.81
CA TYR A 146 -3.82 9.31 -7.12
C TYR A 146 -3.63 9.51 -5.62
N GLY A 147 -3.09 10.65 -5.19
CA GLY A 147 -2.92 11.00 -3.77
C GLY A 147 -1.61 11.68 -3.40
N PHE A 148 -0.67 11.84 -4.35
CA PHE A 148 0.59 12.54 -4.07
C PHE A 148 0.40 14.05 -4.04
N SER A 149 1.01 14.74 -3.06
CA SER A 149 1.01 16.20 -3.02
C SER A 149 1.84 16.81 -4.15
N GLN A 150 1.58 18.05 -4.48
CA GLN A 150 2.32 18.78 -5.52
C GLN A 150 3.82 18.87 -5.20
N ASN A 151 4.16 19.16 -3.93
CA ASN A 151 5.53 19.24 -3.48
C ASN A 151 6.23 17.88 -3.55
N TYR A 152 5.55 16.81 -3.14
CA TYR A 152 6.08 15.45 -3.24
C TYR A 152 6.37 15.05 -4.69
N ILE A 153 5.43 15.33 -5.61
CA ILE A 153 5.62 15.09 -7.05
C ILE A 153 6.81 15.89 -7.61
N LYS A 154 6.98 17.14 -7.20
CA LYS A 154 8.10 17.99 -7.66
C LYS A 154 9.46 17.37 -7.33
N ILE A 155 9.60 16.77 -6.14
CA ILE A 155 10.86 16.21 -5.65
C ILE A 155 11.05 14.74 -6.05
N HIS A 156 9.99 13.92 -5.98
CA HIS A 156 10.04 12.44 -6.08
C HIS A 156 9.20 11.86 -7.22
N LYS A 157 8.99 12.61 -8.31
CA LYS A 157 8.17 12.16 -9.44
C LYS A 157 8.54 10.78 -9.99
N PRO A 158 9.82 10.42 -10.18
CA PRO A 158 10.21 9.09 -10.63
C PRO A 158 9.70 7.98 -9.70
N ASP A 159 9.77 8.19 -8.39
CA ASP A 159 9.35 7.20 -7.40
C ASP A 159 7.82 7.09 -7.31
N CYS A 160 7.09 8.22 -7.46
CA CYS A 160 5.63 8.22 -7.59
C CYS A 160 5.17 7.39 -8.80
N ILE A 161 5.84 7.50 -9.95
CA ILE A 161 5.54 6.70 -11.15
C ILE A 161 5.79 5.21 -10.88
N LYS A 162 6.90 4.86 -10.23
CA LYS A 162 7.22 3.47 -9.85
C LYS A 162 6.17 2.89 -8.89
N ALA A 163 5.70 3.67 -7.91
CA ALA A 163 4.65 3.25 -6.98
C ALA A 163 3.34 2.93 -7.71
N VAL A 164 2.91 3.80 -8.63
CA VAL A 164 1.73 3.55 -9.47
C VAL A 164 1.90 2.30 -10.34
N LYS A 165 3.09 2.10 -10.93
CA LYS A 165 3.37 0.87 -11.71
C LYS A 165 3.27 -0.40 -10.86
N ARG A 166 3.75 -0.39 -9.60
CA ARG A 166 3.55 -1.52 -8.66
C ARG A 166 2.08 -1.76 -8.38
N SER A 167 1.32 -0.72 -8.10
CA SER A 167 -0.14 -0.80 -7.87
C SER A 167 -0.90 -1.33 -9.10
N LEU A 168 -0.40 -1.10 -10.30
CA LEU A 168 -0.93 -1.62 -11.57
C LEU A 168 -0.35 -3.00 -11.97
N ASN A 169 0.47 -3.62 -11.12
CA ASN A 169 1.11 -4.92 -11.36
C ASN A 169 1.96 -4.97 -12.65
N TYR A 170 2.69 -3.89 -12.96
CA TYR A 170 3.65 -3.90 -14.06
C TYR A 170 4.81 -4.85 -13.75
N LYS A 171 5.27 -5.59 -14.77
CA LYS A 171 6.46 -6.48 -14.66
C LYS A 171 7.74 -5.66 -14.51
N THR A 172 7.85 -4.56 -15.24
CA THR A 172 9.02 -3.65 -15.21
C THR A 172 8.66 -2.39 -14.45
N ILE A 173 9.41 -2.14 -13.37
CA ILE A 173 9.20 -0.99 -12.49
C ILE A 173 10.30 0.05 -12.73
N ASP A 174 10.08 0.91 -13.69
CA ASP A 174 10.90 2.07 -14.02
C ASP A 174 10.08 3.37 -13.94
N SER A 175 10.71 4.51 -14.18
CA SER A 175 10.06 5.84 -14.17
C SER A 175 9.60 6.33 -15.53
N SER A 176 9.64 5.49 -16.58
CA SER A 176 9.20 5.86 -17.93
C SER A 176 7.68 6.06 -18.00
N VAL A 177 7.24 6.95 -18.87
CA VAL A 177 5.83 7.28 -19.08
C VAL A 177 5.45 7.00 -20.52
N SER A 178 5.10 5.74 -20.82
CA SER A 178 4.55 5.36 -22.11
C SER A 178 3.07 5.74 -22.24
N LYS A 179 2.58 5.83 -23.50
CA LYS A 179 1.14 6.02 -23.79
C LYS A 179 0.27 4.93 -23.13
N ASN A 180 0.73 3.68 -23.20
CA ASN A 180 0.03 2.53 -22.56
C ASN A 180 -0.04 2.69 -21.03
N PHE A 181 1.06 3.07 -20.38
CA PHE A 181 1.05 3.33 -18.93
C PHE A 181 0.06 4.45 -18.60
N LYS A 182 0.11 5.58 -19.31
CA LYS A 182 -0.78 6.71 -19.08
C LYS A 182 -2.25 6.31 -19.21
N ASN A 183 -2.59 5.51 -20.24
CA ASN A 183 -3.96 5.01 -20.42
C ASN A 183 -4.40 4.07 -19.29
N LYS A 184 -3.57 3.12 -18.88
CA LYS A 184 -3.88 2.23 -17.75
C LYS A 184 -4.01 3.00 -16.44
N PHE A 185 -3.18 4.01 -16.21
CA PHE A 185 -3.26 4.86 -15.03
C PHE A 185 -4.56 5.68 -15.03
N ASN A 186 -4.92 6.25 -16.17
CA ASN A 186 -6.20 6.95 -16.32
C ASN A 186 -7.38 6.02 -16.03
N ASN A 187 -7.38 4.79 -16.56
CA ASN A 187 -8.42 3.79 -16.32
C ASN A 187 -8.46 3.28 -14.86
N LEU A 188 -7.36 3.41 -14.11
CA LEU A 188 -7.37 3.12 -12.66
C LEU A 188 -8.15 4.17 -11.88
N LEU A 189 -8.04 5.44 -12.28
CA LEU A 189 -8.62 6.57 -11.55
C LEU A 189 -10.08 6.84 -11.92
N PHE A 190 -10.43 6.62 -13.18
CA PHE A 190 -11.73 6.98 -13.74
C PHE A 190 -12.53 5.74 -14.15
N LYS A 191 -13.80 5.75 -13.84
CA LYS A 191 -14.80 4.76 -14.27
C LYS A 191 -15.84 5.38 -15.17
#